data_4561ddfbe6d416c2ee41ca1c5ff43c4b
#
_entry.id   4561ddfbe6d416c2ee41ca1c5ff43c4b
#
_cell.length_a   1.000
_cell.length_b   1.000
_cell.length_c   1.000
_cell.angle_alpha   90.00
_cell.angle_beta   90.00
_cell.angle_gamma   90.00
#
_symmetry.space_group_name_H-M   'P 1'
#
loop_
_entity.id
_entity.type
_entity.pdbx_description
1 polymer ?
#
loop_
_entity_poly.entity_id
_entity_poly.type
_entity_poly.pdbx_seq_one_letter_code
_entity_poly.pdbx_strand_id
1 'polypeptide(L)'
;MIDHLVIYSDYACPFVHNVAIWLDNLKTKCGLEVSVEWKPFMLDQANSRNETGTNIWDIDDLTKPRSLLAQIAGLAAKRQGQNKFETFHLNILKSKHGSGKIFKLNDWSNILLVAEQSGLDRDKLELDMKDEGLREEIGNEHTNAVKNHGVFGTPTIISDGKNAGYLKIFIPPIEQSLEFYNNFISMNSAAPFLGELKRPQPPWPIGLNN
;
A
#
# COMPACT_ATOMS: atom_id res chain seq x y z
N MET A 1 9.25 -19.16 -12.74
CA MET A 1 9.22 -17.72 -13.11
C MET A 1 8.78 -17.00 -11.86
N ILE A 2 9.48 -15.94 -11.43
CA ILE A 2 9.10 -15.17 -10.25
C ILE A 2 7.93 -14.27 -10.65
N ASP A 3 6.81 -14.35 -9.92
CA ASP A 3 5.69 -13.47 -10.16
C ASP A 3 6.08 -12.02 -9.80
N HIS A 4 5.74 -11.08 -10.68
CA HIS A 4 5.93 -9.66 -10.45
C HIS A 4 4.57 -8.98 -10.29
N LEU A 5 4.34 -8.40 -9.10
CA LEU A 5 3.11 -7.69 -8.77
C LEU A 5 3.39 -6.19 -8.62
N VAL A 6 2.56 -5.37 -9.23
CA VAL A 6 2.49 -3.93 -8.93
C VAL A 6 1.27 -3.71 -8.02
N ILE A 7 1.45 -3.06 -6.87
CA ILE A 7 0.39 -2.85 -5.90
C ILE A 7 0.22 -1.36 -5.61
N TYR A 8 -0.91 -0.82 -6.04
CA TYR A 8 -1.31 0.53 -5.66
C TYR A 8 -1.86 0.54 -4.24
N SER A 9 -1.27 1.40 -3.40
CA SER A 9 -1.46 1.35 -1.95
C SER A 9 -1.54 2.74 -1.32
N ASP A 10 -2.30 2.82 -0.22
CA ASP A 10 -2.34 3.97 0.67
C ASP A 10 -2.10 3.48 2.11
N TYR A 11 -1.15 4.08 2.81
CA TYR A 11 -0.84 3.73 4.21
C TYR A 11 -2.02 3.93 5.17
N ALA A 12 -3.01 4.77 4.80
CA ALA A 12 -4.24 4.92 5.57
C ALA A 12 -5.23 3.76 5.42
N CYS A 13 -4.99 2.84 4.47
CA CYS A 13 -5.89 1.73 4.19
C CYS A 13 -5.56 0.49 5.03
N PRO A 14 -6.47 0.00 5.89
CA PRO A 14 -6.21 -1.20 6.69
C PRO A 14 -6.13 -2.48 5.85
N PHE A 15 -6.75 -2.52 4.68
CA PHE A 15 -6.64 -3.69 3.79
C PHE A 15 -5.28 -3.76 3.08
N VAL A 16 -4.58 -2.63 2.92
CA VAL A 16 -3.17 -2.62 2.48
C VAL A 16 -2.29 -3.28 3.53
N HIS A 17 -2.52 -2.99 4.83
CA HIS A 17 -1.83 -3.70 5.92
C HIS A 17 -2.05 -5.21 5.83
N ASN A 18 -3.29 -5.66 5.68
CA ASN A 18 -3.59 -7.08 5.62
C ASN A 18 -2.93 -7.78 4.43
N VAL A 19 -2.93 -7.15 3.25
CA VAL A 19 -2.25 -7.67 2.06
C VAL A 19 -0.73 -7.68 2.25
N ALA A 20 -0.15 -6.64 2.86
CA ALA A 20 1.29 -6.60 3.13
C ALA A 20 1.74 -7.71 4.08
N ILE A 21 0.99 -7.96 5.17
CA ILE A 21 1.25 -9.07 6.10
C ILE A 21 1.09 -10.43 5.39
N TRP A 22 0.05 -10.59 4.59
CA TRP A 22 -0.17 -11.81 3.84
C TRP A 22 0.98 -12.13 2.88
N LEU A 23 1.45 -11.14 2.10
CA LEU A 23 2.57 -11.29 1.18
C LEU A 23 3.89 -11.55 1.91
N ASP A 24 4.11 -10.91 3.06
CA ASP A 24 5.26 -11.21 3.92
C ASP A 24 5.22 -12.66 4.43
N ASN A 25 4.07 -13.13 4.88
CA ASN A 25 3.88 -14.53 5.27
C ASN A 25 4.13 -15.51 4.12
N LEU A 26 3.67 -15.20 2.91
CA LEU A 26 3.91 -16.01 1.71
C LEU A 26 5.41 -16.14 1.43
N LYS A 27 6.15 -15.02 1.49
CA LYS A 27 7.62 -15.03 1.29
C LYS A 27 8.33 -15.78 2.41
N THR A 28 8.04 -15.45 3.68
CA THR A 28 8.84 -15.90 4.82
C THR A 28 8.45 -17.27 5.38
N LYS A 29 7.18 -17.67 5.23
CA LYS A 29 6.64 -18.91 5.84
C LYS A 29 6.22 -19.95 4.80
N CYS A 30 5.80 -19.52 3.60
CA CYS A 30 5.40 -20.46 2.55
C CYS A 30 6.47 -20.65 1.47
N GLY A 31 7.57 -19.89 1.53
CA GLY A 31 8.67 -19.99 0.56
C GLY A 31 8.31 -19.51 -0.85
N LEU A 32 7.27 -18.67 -1.00
CA LEU A 32 6.88 -18.14 -2.30
C LEU A 32 7.86 -17.04 -2.74
N GLU A 33 8.45 -17.21 -3.91
CA GLU A 33 9.25 -16.16 -4.54
C GLU A 33 8.34 -15.23 -5.35
N VAL A 34 8.06 -14.05 -4.81
CA VAL A 34 7.26 -13.00 -5.45
C VAL A 34 7.96 -11.65 -5.31
N SER A 35 8.05 -10.92 -6.42
CA SER A 35 8.53 -9.53 -6.44
C SER A 35 7.33 -8.59 -6.36
N VAL A 36 7.41 -7.58 -5.49
CA VAL A 36 6.33 -6.63 -5.29
C VAL A 36 6.85 -5.21 -5.46
N GLU A 37 6.26 -4.48 -6.40
CA GLU A 37 6.44 -3.03 -6.56
C GLU A 37 5.25 -2.31 -5.93
N TRP A 38 5.49 -1.66 -4.78
CA TRP A 38 4.49 -0.83 -4.12
C TRP A 38 4.47 0.57 -4.74
N LYS A 39 3.29 1.01 -5.21
CA LYS A 39 3.07 2.33 -5.80
C LYS A 39 2.08 3.15 -4.99
N PRO A 40 2.31 4.47 -4.85
CA PRO A 40 1.39 5.33 -4.11
C PRO A 40 0.07 5.50 -4.84
N PHE A 41 -1.01 5.48 -4.05
CA PHE A 41 -2.35 5.88 -4.46
C PHE A 41 -3.00 6.67 -3.33
N MET A 42 -3.51 7.86 -3.62
CA MET A 42 -4.07 8.74 -2.60
C MET A 42 -5.57 8.53 -2.46
N LEU A 43 -6.00 7.85 -1.39
CA LEU A 43 -7.43 7.65 -1.10
C LEU A 43 -8.14 8.98 -0.81
N ASP A 44 -7.45 9.95 -0.21
CA ASP A 44 -8.01 11.27 0.02
C ASP A 44 -8.36 11.97 -1.30
N GLN A 45 -7.52 11.82 -2.34
CA GLN A 45 -7.82 12.32 -3.69
C GLN A 45 -8.99 11.58 -4.33
N ALA A 46 -8.99 10.25 -4.27
CA ALA A 46 -10.05 9.43 -4.87
C ALA A 46 -11.42 9.62 -4.23
N ASN A 47 -11.46 9.92 -2.92
CA ASN A 47 -12.69 10.12 -2.16
C ASN A 47 -13.10 11.61 -2.05
N SER A 48 -12.22 12.54 -2.40
CA SER A 48 -12.57 13.95 -2.40
C SER A 48 -13.55 14.22 -3.53
N ARG A 49 -14.71 14.73 -3.20
CA ARG A 49 -15.52 15.46 -4.17
C ARG A 49 -14.77 16.78 -4.38
N ASN A 50 -14.01 16.84 -5.46
CA ASN A 50 -13.04 17.91 -5.74
C ASN A 50 -13.75 19.28 -5.91
N GLU A 51 -14.24 19.85 -4.81
CA GLU A 51 -14.90 21.16 -4.79
C GLU A 51 -13.90 22.31 -4.96
N THR A 52 -12.61 22.06 -4.64
CA THR A 52 -11.57 23.10 -4.68
C THR A 52 -10.65 23.02 -5.90
N GLY A 53 -10.67 21.94 -6.66
CA GLY A 53 -9.79 21.75 -7.84
C GLY A 53 -8.30 21.52 -7.50
N THR A 54 -7.91 21.54 -6.22
CA THR A 54 -6.52 21.34 -5.77
C THR A 54 -6.26 19.85 -5.52
N ASN A 55 -5.21 19.29 -6.13
CA ASN A 55 -4.84 17.90 -5.84
C ASN A 55 -4.23 17.77 -4.43
N ILE A 56 -4.41 16.59 -3.82
CA ILE A 56 -3.89 16.33 -2.45
C ILE A 56 -2.37 16.45 -2.38
N TRP A 57 -1.64 16.07 -3.44
CA TRP A 57 -0.18 16.16 -3.50
C TRP A 57 0.33 17.60 -3.71
N ASP A 58 -0.53 18.54 -4.08
CA ASP A 58 -0.19 19.97 -4.23
C ASP A 58 -0.42 20.79 -2.94
N ILE A 59 -0.93 20.15 -1.89
CA ILE A 59 -1.19 20.82 -0.58
C ILE A 59 0.14 21.08 0.13
N ASP A 60 0.40 22.34 0.51
CA ASP A 60 1.64 22.73 1.21
C ASP A 60 1.71 22.18 2.65
N ASP A 61 0.60 22.18 3.35
CA ASP A 61 0.52 21.67 4.72
C ASP A 61 0.37 20.14 4.74
N LEU A 62 1.50 19.43 4.82
CA LEU A 62 1.56 17.97 4.83
C LEU A 62 0.86 17.32 6.06
N THR A 63 0.47 18.12 7.06
CA THR A 63 -0.27 17.60 8.23
C THR A 63 -1.76 17.46 7.99
N LYS A 64 -2.30 18.04 6.92
CA LYS A 64 -3.72 17.96 6.58
C LYS A 64 -4.12 16.64 5.91
N PRO A 65 -3.45 16.18 4.83
CA PRO A 65 -3.79 14.88 4.24
C PRO A 65 -3.42 13.74 5.20
N ARG A 66 -4.28 12.71 5.25
CA ARG A 66 -4.10 11.61 6.20
C ARG A 66 -2.82 10.82 6.02
N SER A 67 -2.32 10.69 4.79
CA SER A 67 -1.22 9.76 4.43
C SER A 67 -0.17 10.35 3.49
N LEU A 68 -0.30 11.60 3.04
CA LEU A 68 0.64 12.18 2.07
C LEU A 68 2.08 12.16 2.60
N LEU A 69 2.30 12.58 3.84
CA LEU A 69 3.61 12.56 4.47
C LEU A 69 4.20 11.14 4.52
N ALA A 70 3.38 10.14 4.85
CA ALA A 70 3.81 8.74 4.86
C ALA A 70 4.13 8.23 3.44
N GLN A 71 3.39 8.64 2.41
CA GLN A 71 3.68 8.29 1.02
C GLN A 71 5.01 8.89 0.55
N ILE A 72 5.27 10.16 0.86
CA ILE A 72 6.56 10.82 0.60
C ILE A 72 7.69 10.03 1.28
N ALA A 73 7.52 9.68 2.57
CA ALA A 73 8.51 8.89 3.30
C ALA A 73 8.74 7.51 2.67
N GLY A 74 7.69 6.85 2.18
CA GLY A 74 7.79 5.58 1.47
C GLY A 74 8.64 5.68 0.20
N LEU A 75 8.43 6.71 -0.61
CA LEU A 75 9.24 6.95 -1.81
C LEU A 75 10.69 7.32 -1.45
N ALA A 76 10.89 8.16 -0.44
CA ALA A 76 12.23 8.49 0.06
C ALA A 76 12.97 7.26 0.60
N ALA A 77 12.26 6.36 1.30
CA ALA A 77 12.83 5.12 1.81
C ALA A 77 13.34 4.19 0.69
N LYS A 78 12.69 4.15 -0.46
CA LYS A 78 13.14 3.39 -1.64
C LYS A 78 14.55 3.81 -2.10
N ARG A 79 14.92 5.09 -1.94
CA ARG A 79 16.26 5.61 -2.28
C ARG A 79 17.36 5.04 -1.40
N GLN A 80 17.02 4.40 -0.28
CA GLN A 80 17.98 3.74 0.62
C GLN A 80 18.08 2.23 0.40
N GLY A 81 17.40 1.71 -0.61
CA GLY A 81 17.43 0.32 -1.06
C GLY A 81 16.20 -0.49 -0.70
N GLN A 82 15.93 -1.50 -1.54
CA GLN A 82 14.69 -2.28 -1.52
C GLN A 82 14.42 -2.97 -0.17
N ASN A 83 15.42 -3.62 0.42
CA ASN A 83 15.25 -4.35 1.68
C ASN A 83 14.85 -3.42 2.84
N LYS A 84 15.49 -2.25 2.93
CA LYS A 84 15.16 -1.25 3.95
C LYS A 84 13.77 -0.67 3.73
N PHE A 85 13.43 -0.40 2.47
CA PHE A 85 12.10 0.06 2.10
C PHE A 85 11.02 -0.97 2.49
N GLU A 86 11.20 -2.25 2.15
CA GLU A 86 10.22 -3.30 2.49
C GLU A 86 10.02 -3.41 4.01
N THR A 87 11.11 -3.32 4.79
CA THR A 87 11.04 -3.30 6.25
C THR A 87 10.28 -2.08 6.76
N PHE A 88 10.58 -0.89 6.24
CA PHE A 88 9.89 0.35 6.59
C PHE A 88 8.41 0.29 6.22
N HIS A 89 8.09 -0.15 5.00
CA HIS A 89 6.73 -0.27 4.49
C HIS A 89 5.86 -1.17 5.39
N LEU A 90 6.40 -2.32 5.80
CA LEU A 90 5.71 -3.25 6.69
C LEU A 90 5.55 -2.66 8.11
N ASN A 91 6.61 -2.02 8.65
CA ASN A 91 6.60 -1.48 10.00
C ASN A 91 5.64 -0.27 10.13
N ILE A 92 5.55 0.61 9.14
CA ILE A 92 4.63 1.75 9.19
C ILE A 92 3.17 1.28 9.12
N LEU A 93 2.87 0.25 8.30
CA LEU A 93 1.54 -0.37 8.24
C LEU A 93 1.18 -1.05 9.57
N LYS A 94 2.10 -1.81 10.17
CA LYS A 94 1.93 -2.43 11.51
C LYS A 94 1.72 -1.37 12.59
N SER A 95 2.48 -0.29 12.58
CA SER A 95 2.34 0.81 13.54
C SER A 95 0.99 1.50 13.41
N LYS A 96 0.49 1.66 12.19
CA LYS A 96 -0.81 2.32 11.93
C LYS A 96 -2.00 1.42 12.27
N HIS A 97 -1.94 0.13 11.92
CA HIS A 97 -3.12 -0.74 11.92
C HIS A 97 -3.03 -1.92 12.88
N GLY A 98 -1.83 -2.32 13.31
CA GLY A 98 -1.60 -3.55 14.07
C GLY A 98 -1.50 -3.38 15.58
N SER A 99 -1.18 -2.20 16.11
CA SER A 99 -0.78 -2.03 17.51
C SER A 99 -1.88 -1.64 18.49
N GLY A 100 -3.08 -1.31 18.00
CA GLY A 100 -4.16 -0.73 18.81
C GLY A 100 -3.87 0.67 19.39
N LYS A 101 -2.67 1.21 19.14
CA LYS A 101 -2.28 2.58 19.53
C LYS A 101 -2.59 3.56 18.41
N ILE A 102 -2.87 4.82 18.79
CA ILE A 102 -3.07 5.88 17.81
C ILE A 102 -1.72 6.23 17.18
N PHE A 103 -1.55 5.90 15.90
CA PHE A 103 -0.41 6.28 15.08
C PHE A 103 -0.87 7.23 13.98
N LYS A 104 -0.25 8.42 13.91
CA LYS A 104 -0.57 9.44 12.91
C LYS A 104 0.43 9.38 11.76
N LEU A 105 -0.07 9.13 10.55
CA LEU A 105 0.72 9.06 9.31
C LEU A 105 1.17 10.44 8.80
N ASN A 106 0.59 11.50 9.33
CA ASN A 106 0.90 12.90 9.04
C ASN A 106 1.69 13.58 10.17
N ASP A 107 2.41 12.80 10.96
CA ASP A 107 3.27 13.26 12.05
C ASP A 107 4.72 12.86 11.75
N TRP A 108 5.60 13.87 11.59
CA TRP A 108 7.02 13.67 11.27
C TRP A 108 7.74 12.79 12.29
N SER A 109 7.48 13.00 13.58
CA SER A 109 8.16 12.26 14.65
C SER A 109 7.82 10.77 14.60
N ASN A 110 6.56 10.45 14.31
CA ASN A 110 6.12 9.07 14.14
C ASN A 110 6.80 8.40 12.92
N ILE A 111 6.85 9.10 11.79
CA ILE A 111 7.48 8.59 10.56
C ILE A 111 8.97 8.33 10.78
N LEU A 112 9.68 9.29 11.35
CA LEU A 112 11.12 9.18 11.58
C LEU A 112 11.46 8.08 12.61
N LEU A 113 10.63 7.90 13.65
CA LEU A 113 10.78 6.81 14.60
C LEU A 113 10.69 5.43 13.93
N VAL A 114 9.68 5.24 13.07
CA VAL A 114 9.54 3.97 12.32
C VAL A 114 10.68 3.78 11.34
N ALA A 115 11.18 4.85 10.73
CA ALA A 115 12.33 4.81 9.83
C ALA A 115 13.59 4.29 10.53
N GLU A 116 13.91 4.82 11.70
CA GLU A 116 15.03 4.37 12.54
C GLU A 116 14.88 2.88 12.92
N GLN A 117 13.70 2.49 13.38
CA GLN A 117 13.39 1.09 13.73
C GLN A 117 13.50 0.14 12.54
N SER A 118 13.38 0.67 11.32
CA SER A 118 13.49 -0.10 10.07
C SER A 118 14.92 -0.11 9.49
N GLY A 119 15.90 0.49 10.18
CA GLY A 119 17.28 0.55 9.76
C GLY A 119 17.55 1.56 8.63
N LEU A 120 16.65 2.52 8.40
CA LEU A 120 16.89 3.64 7.52
C LEU A 120 17.81 4.66 8.20
N ASP A 121 18.64 5.32 7.40
CA ASP A 121 19.33 6.53 7.81
C ASP A 121 18.31 7.67 7.91
N ARG A 122 18.11 8.15 9.14
CA ARG A 122 17.10 9.16 9.47
C ARG A 122 17.37 10.49 8.78
N ASP A 123 18.62 10.97 8.86
CA ASP A 123 18.99 12.29 8.35
C ASP A 123 18.87 12.30 6.82
N LYS A 124 19.31 11.21 6.19
CA LYS A 124 19.14 11.03 4.75
C LYS A 124 17.67 10.96 4.36
N LEU A 125 16.84 10.23 5.11
CA LEU A 125 15.40 10.16 4.83
C LEU A 125 14.76 11.54 4.94
N GLU A 126 15.05 12.28 6.02
CA GLU A 126 14.51 13.62 6.23
C GLU A 126 14.93 14.61 5.13
N LEU A 127 16.17 14.48 4.63
CA LEU A 127 16.63 15.26 3.48
C LEU A 127 15.90 14.88 2.20
N ASP A 128 15.80 13.58 1.89
CA ASP A 128 15.13 13.08 0.69
C ASP A 128 13.64 13.44 0.68
N MET A 129 12.98 13.45 1.85
CA MET A 129 11.55 13.82 1.97
C MET A 129 11.26 15.31 1.63
N LYS A 130 12.28 16.17 1.59
CA LYS A 130 12.15 17.59 1.18
C LYS A 130 12.18 17.77 -0.34
N ASP A 131 12.47 16.72 -1.08
CA ASP A 131 12.44 16.76 -2.55
C ASP A 131 11.01 16.80 -3.07
N GLU A 132 10.65 17.91 -3.68
CA GLU A 132 9.29 18.11 -4.24
C GLU A 132 8.97 17.16 -5.39
N GLY A 133 9.98 16.62 -6.07
CA GLY A 133 9.80 15.58 -7.10
C GLY A 133 9.07 14.34 -6.58
N LEU A 134 9.15 14.04 -5.28
CA LEU A 134 8.39 12.93 -4.68
C LEU A 134 6.88 13.19 -4.68
N ARG A 135 6.46 14.44 -4.52
CA ARG A 135 5.03 14.83 -4.59
C ARG A 135 4.52 14.70 -6.03
N GLU A 136 5.33 15.13 -6.99
CA GLU A 136 5.03 14.97 -8.41
C GLU A 136 4.94 13.48 -8.78
N GLU A 137 5.86 12.64 -8.28
CA GLU A 137 5.82 11.18 -8.48
C GLU A 137 4.51 10.58 -7.93
N ILE A 138 4.08 10.98 -6.71
CA ILE A 138 2.80 10.53 -6.14
C ILE A 138 1.62 10.90 -7.05
N GLY A 139 1.59 12.13 -7.56
CA GLY A 139 0.55 12.62 -8.45
C GLY A 139 0.52 11.86 -9.79
N ASN A 140 1.69 11.62 -10.36
CA ASN A 140 1.85 10.88 -11.60
C ASN A 140 1.41 9.43 -11.45
N GLU A 141 1.83 8.75 -10.38
CA GLU A 141 1.44 7.35 -10.11
C GLU A 141 -0.06 7.24 -9.81
N HIS A 142 -0.64 8.14 -9.03
CA HIS A 142 -2.08 8.17 -8.80
C HIS A 142 -2.86 8.35 -10.11
N THR A 143 -2.43 9.30 -10.94
CA THR A 143 -3.08 9.59 -12.22
C THR A 143 -2.95 8.41 -13.19
N ASN A 144 -1.78 7.78 -13.25
CA ASN A 144 -1.53 6.58 -14.04
C ASN A 144 -2.41 5.42 -13.58
N ALA A 145 -2.52 5.20 -12.27
CA ALA A 145 -3.39 4.18 -11.68
C ALA A 145 -4.84 4.33 -12.15
N VAL A 146 -5.38 5.53 -12.07
CA VAL A 146 -6.77 5.81 -12.47
C VAL A 146 -6.96 5.67 -13.99
N LYS A 147 -6.09 6.31 -14.79
CA LYS A 147 -6.30 6.40 -16.23
C LYS A 147 -6.01 5.10 -16.97
N ASN A 148 -4.94 4.40 -16.59
CA ASN A 148 -4.45 3.26 -17.35
C ASN A 148 -4.86 1.91 -16.77
N HIS A 149 -5.19 1.86 -15.46
CA HIS A 149 -5.55 0.61 -14.78
C HIS A 149 -6.94 0.65 -14.13
N GLY A 150 -7.67 1.78 -14.21
CA GLY A 150 -9.00 1.90 -13.63
C GLY A 150 -9.02 1.77 -12.10
N VAL A 151 -7.89 2.07 -11.42
CA VAL A 151 -7.80 1.96 -9.96
C VAL A 151 -8.73 2.99 -9.32
N PHE A 152 -9.60 2.51 -8.43
CA PHE A 152 -10.56 3.33 -7.69
C PHE A 152 -10.40 3.21 -6.17
N GLY A 153 -9.51 2.34 -5.70
CA GLY A 153 -9.28 2.08 -4.28
C GLY A 153 -8.06 1.22 -4.03
N THR A 154 -7.75 0.96 -2.76
CA THR A 154 -6.56 0.22 -2.33
C THR A 154 -6.88 -0.93 -1.38
N PRO A 155 -6.07 -1.99 -1.39
CA PRO A 155 -5.04 -2.29 -2.39
C PRO A 155 -5.64 -2.73 -3.73
N THR A 156 -5.05 -2.28 -4.83
CA THR A 156 -5.28 -2.83 -6.17
C THR A 156 -3.99 -3.47 -6.64
N ILE A 157 -4.07 -4.74 -7.01
CA ILE A 157 -2.95 -5.58 -7.42
C ILE A 157 -3.00 -5.76 -8.93
N ILE A 158 -1.92 -5.38 -9.61
CA ILE A 158 -1.72 -5.64 -11.04
C ILE A 158 -0.85 -6.89 -11.16
N SER A 159 -1.36 -7.91 -11.81
CA SER A 159 -0.60 -9.10 -12.20
C SER A 159 -0.34 -9.09 -13.70
N ASP A 160 0.79 -9.65 -14.13
CA ASP A 160 1.17 -9.74 -15.54
C ASP A 160 1.18 -8.41 -16.30
N GLY A 161 1.36 -7.29 -15.57
CA GLY A 161 1.43 -5.93 -16.11
C GLY A 161 0.10 -5.33 -16.60
N LYS A 162 -1.02 -6.06 -16.55
CA LYS A 162 -2.30 -5.60 -17.11
C LYS A 162 -3.56 -6.00 -16.35
N ASN A 163 -3.56 -7.12 -15.65
CA ASN A 163 -4.77 -7.60 -14.97
C ASN A 163 -4.87 -6.98 -13.58
N ALA A 164 -5.78 -6.03 -13.40
CA ALA A 164 -5.98 -5.30 -12.17
C ALA A 164 -7.08 -5.96 -11.31
N GLY A 165 -6.76 -6.28 -10.05
CA GLY A 165 -7.71 -6.79 -9.07
C GLY A 165 -7.73 -5.96 -7.79
N TYR A 166 -8.89 -5.39 -7.43
CA TYR A 166 -9.09 -4.73 -6.16
C TYR A 166 -9.38 -5.76 -5.08
N LEU A 167 -8.54 -5.84 -4.03
CA LEU A 167 -8.57 -6.93 -3.06
C LEU A 167 -8.76 -6.43 -1.62
N LYS A 168 -9.92 -6.73 -1.03
CA LYS A 168 -10.16 -6.56 0.41
C LYS A 168 -10.18 -7.92 1.08
N ILE A 169 -9.19 -8.19 1.94
CA ILE A 169 -9.09 -9.45 2.67
C ILE A 169 -8.79 -9.22 4.15
N PHE A 170 -9.15 -10.19 4.98
CA PHE A 170 -8.50 -10.44 6.26
C PHE A 170 -7.24 -11.27 6.02
N ILE A 171 -6.30 -11.27 6.96
CA ILE A 171 -5.07 -12.04 6.81
C ILE A 171 -5.44 -13.54 6.78
N PRO A 172 -5.15 -14.26 5.67
CA PRO A 172 -5.48 -15.69 5.60
C PRO A 172 -4.63 -16.50 6.59
N PRO A 173 -5.15 -17.60 7.14
CA PRO A 173 -4.35 -18.58 7.84
C PRO A 173 -3.17 -19.06 6.98
N ILE A 174 -2.03 -19.35 7.61
CA ILE A 174 -0.79 -19.70 6.87
C ILE A 174 -1.01 -20.90 5.94
N GLU A 175 -1.72 -21.91 6.43
CA GLU A 175 -2.02 -23.15 5.69
C GLU A 175 -2.90 -22.94 4.44
N GLN A 176 -3.62 -21.82 4.38
CA GLN A 176 -4.50 -21.46 3.24
C GLN A 176 -3.91 -20.35 2.37
N SER A 177 -2.83 -19.71 2.83
CA SER A 177 -2.28 -18.51 2.21
C SER A 177 -1.81 -18.73 0.77
N LEU A 178 -1.10 -19.83 0.52
CA LEU A 178 -0.56 -20.14 -0.81
C LEU A 178 -1.66 -20.55 -1.80
N GLU A 179 -2.61 -21.37 -1.35
CA GLU A 179 -3.76 -21.73 -2.19
C GLU A 179 -4.60 -20.50 -2.55
N PHE A 180 -4.85 -19.62 -1.57
CA PHE A 180 -5.58 -18.38 -1.82
C PHE A 180 -4.83 -17.49 -2.83
N TYR A 181 -3.50 -17.38 -2.72
CA TYR A 181 -2.68 -16.64 -3.68
C TYR A 181 -2.84 -17.18 -5.11
N ASN A 182 -2.67 -18.47 -5.29
CA ASN A 182 -2.78 -19.11 -6.61
C ASN A 182 -4.18 -18.92 -7.22
N ASN A 183 -5.23 -19.05 -6.40
CA ASN A 183 -6.60 -18.82 -6.83
C ASN A 183 -6.85 -17.36 -7.22
N PHE A 184 -6.33 -16.40 -6.44
CA PHE A 184 -6.44 -14.98 -6.76
C PHE A 184 -5.75 -14.64 -8.07
N ILE A 185 -4.49 -15.06 -8.27
CA ILE A 185 -3.73 -14.79 -9.49
C ILE A 185 -4.42 -15.44 -10.70
N SER A 186 -4.83 -16.70 -10.58
CA SER A 186 -5.54 -17.41 -11.66
C SER A 186 -6.85 -16.73 -12.02
N MET A 187 -7.67 -16.36 -11.04
CA MET A 187 -8.95 -15.68 -11.27
C MET A 187 -8.77 -14.30 -11.90
N ASN A 188 -7.76 -13.55 -11.45
CA ASN A 188 -7.46 -12.21 -11.96
C ASN A 188 -6.96 -12.26 -13.41
N SER A 189 -6.22 -13.31 -13.80
CA SER A 189 -5.65 -13.46 -15.14
C SER A 189 -6.61 -14.12 -16.14
N ALA A 190 -7.35 -15.15 -15.70
CA ALA A 190 -8.11 -16.03 -16.61
C ALA A 190 -9.61 -15.71 -16.70
N ALA A 191 -10.13 -14.80 -15.88
CA ALA A 191 -11.53 -14.44 -15.84
C ALA A 191 -11.81 -12.96 -16.18
N PRO A 192 -11.50 -12.50 -17.40
CA PRO A 192 -11.68 -11.10 -17.79
C PRO A 192 -13.16 -10.65 -17.80
N PHE A 193 -14.09 -11.59 -17.73
CA PHE A 193 -15.52 -11.37 -17.63
C PHE A 193 -16.01 -11.16 -16.19
N LEU A 194 -15.13 -11.36 -15.16
CA LEU A 194 -15.47 -11.17 -13.76
C LEU A 194 -15.31 -9.69 -13.40
N GLY A 195 -16.42 -8.98 -13.23
CA GLY A 195 -16.40 -7.58 -12.80
C GLY A 195 -16.27 -7.44 -11.28
N GLU A 196 -17.13 -8.16 -10.52
CA GLU A 196 -17.12 -8.08 -9.06
C GLU A 196 -17.53 -9.41 -8.45
N LEU A 197 -16.80 -9.83 -7.41
CA LEU A 197 -17.21 -10.88 -6.50
C LEU A 197 -17.15 -10.33 -5.07
N LYS A 198 -18.28 -10.19 -4.43
CA LYS A 198 -18.38 -9.60 -3.09
C LYS A 198 -19.07 -10.53 -2.12
N ARG A 199 -18.44 -10.75 -0.97
CA ARG A 199 -19.08 -11.50 0.11
C ARG A 199 -20.09 -10.61 0.83
N PRO A 200 -21.38 -11.01 0.94
CA PRO A 200 -22.40 -10.23 1.66
C PRO A 200 -21.99 -10.00 3.11
N GLN A 201 -22.37 -8.85 3.64
CA GLN A 201 -22.26 -8.58 5.08
C GLN A 201 -23.60 -8.77 5.77
N PRO A 202 -23.62 -9.13 7.06
CA PRO A 202 -22.62 -9.90 7.86
C PRO A 202 -22.61 -11.39 7.52
N PRO A 203 -21.69 -12.22 8.01
CA PRO A 203 -20.72 -11.88 9.02
C PRO A 203 -19.32 -11.73 8.44
N TRP A 204 -18.80 -10.50 8.41
CA TRP A 204 -17.35 -10.33 8.33
C TRP A 204 -16.77 -10.64 9.70
N PRO A 205 -15.56 -11.23 9.79
CA PRO A 205 -14.85 -11.36 11.07
C PRO A 205 -14.80 -10.00 11.76
N ILE A 206 -15.06 -9.98 13.04
CA ILE A 206 -14.95 -8.75 13.84
C ILE A 206 -13.48 -8.43 14.00
N GLY A 207 -13.08 -7.25 13.52
CA GLY A 207 -11.70 -6.79 13.56
C GLY A 207 -10.96 -6.96 12.24
N LEU A 208 -10.11 -5.99 11.93
CA LEU A 208 -9.26 -5.97 10.74
C LEU A 208 -7.93 -6.69 10.97
N ASN A 209 -7.63 -7.02 12.21
CA ASN A 209 -6.33 -7.47 12.71
C ASN A 209 -6.50 -8.71 13.58
N ASN A 210 -6.92 -9.81 13.02
CA ASN A 210 -6.83 -11.11 13.71
C ASN A 210 -5.59 -11.86 13.26
#